data_e5369a8ab2c3b47f58d348ffb04f331e
#
_entry.id   e5369a8ab2c3b47f58d348ffb04f331e
#
_cell.length_a   1.000
_cell.length_b   1.000
_cell.length_c   1.000
_cell.angle_alpha   90.00
_cell.angle_beta   90.00
_cell.angle_gamma   90.00
#
_symmetry.space_group_name_H-M   'P 1'
#
loop_
_entity.id
_entity.type
_entity.pdbx_description
1 polymer ?
#
loop_
_entity_poly.entity_id
_entity_poly.type
_entity_poly.pdbx_seq_one_letter_code
_entity_poly.pdbx_strand_id
1 'polypeptide(L)'
;MLLDTHRRIVCRALAVALISSCVVLLTACRTDRRIVLTASVAASLTDAIQAAEAAYTQAHPEVEFRNNFGGSGALAQQIEHGAPADIFLSAAAGPMNQLDDKGLLVPGSRRDLLRNSLVLIAPLQSTLSGFDQLAGPAVRTIAIGDPGPVPAGLYAQQSLTAIGLYNTLHPKFVFAESVRQVLAFVETGNADAGLVYATDAASSGKVRVVATAPALTHDPIVYPAAALRTGAHPAAASDFVAWLASPAARSLFTQRGFTMAAQ
;
A
#
# COMPACT_ATOMS: atom_id res chain seq x y z
N MET A 1 -7.89 63.37 -47.33
CA MET A 1 -6.62 62.80 -46.84
C MET A 1 -6.65 62.48 -45.33
N LEU A 2 -7.41 63.15 -44.50
CA LEU A 2 -7.52 62.90 -43.03
C LEU A 2 -8.46 61.72 -42.65
N LEU A 3 -9.45 61.40 -43.47
CA LEU A 3 -10.43 60.32 -43.20
C LEU A 3 -9.86 58.91 -43.38
N ASP A 4 -8.83 58.75 -44.21
CA ASP A 4 -8.26 57.44 -44.48
C ASP A 4 -7.26 56.95 -43.38
N THR A 5 -6.62 57.92 -42.73
CA THR A 5 -5.71 57.65 -41.61
C THR A 5 -6.44 57.17 -40.37
N HIS A 6 -7.61 57.74 -40.05
CA HIS A 6 -8.46 57.32 -38.93
C HIS A 6 -9.02 55.90 -39.13
N ARG A 7 -9.45 55.52 -40.31
CA ARG A 7 -9.93 54.17 -40.63
C ARG A 7 -8.84 53.11 -40.46
N ARG A 8 -7.61 53.40 -40.83
CA ARG A 8 -6.47 52.48 -40.70
C ARG A 8 -6.03 52.28 -39.24
N ILE A 9 -6.13 53.32 -38.40
CA ILE A 9 -5.81 53.23 -36.96
C ILE A 9 -6.89 52.43 -36.21
N VAL A 10 -8.16 52.65 -36.52
CA VAL A 10 -9.27 51.93 -35.89
C VAL A 10 -9.26 50.44 -36.28
N CYS A 11 -9.01 50.12 -37.56
CA CYS A 11 -8.87 48.70 -37.98
C CYS A 11 -7.67 47.98 -37.35
N ARG A 12 -6.54 48.67 -37.16
CA ARG A 12 -5.35 48.08 -36.49
C ARG A 12 -5.61 47.89 -34.98
N ALA A 13 -6.27 48.82 -34.31
CA ALA A 13 -6.63 48.70 -32.90
C ALA A 13 -7.63 47.54 -32.64
N LEU A 14 -8.62 47.36 -33.53
CA LEU A 14 -9.57 46.26 -33.47
C LEU A 14 -8.89 44.89 -33.75
N ALA A 15 -7.95 44.81 -34.69
CA ALA A 15 -7.22 43.59 -34.98
C ALA A 15 -6.31 43.18 -33.82
N VAL A 16 -5.63 44.11 -33.17
CA VAL A 16 -4.80 43.85 -31.99
C VAL A 16 -5.65 43.41 -30.78
N ALA A 17 -6.82 44.00 -30.56
CA ALA A 17 -7.73 43.61 -29.50
C ALA A 17 -8.33 42.19 -29.70
N LEU A 18 -8.63 41.81 -30.95
CA LEU A 18 -9.11 40.48 -31.31
C LEU A 18 -8.05 39.41 -31.14
N ILE A 19 -6.78 39.70 -31.51
CA ILE A 19 -5.66 38.77 -31.32
C ILE A 19 -5.32 38.59 -29.84
N SER A 20 -5.35 39.66 -29.05
CA SER A 20 -5.13 39.63 -27.61
C SER A 20 -6.21 38.82 -26.89
N SER A 21 -7.49 38.95 -27.30
CA SER A 21 -8.62 38.19 -26.75
C SER A 21 -8.56 36.71 -27.10
N CYS A 22 -8.05 36.34 -28.29
CA CYS A 22 -7.89 34.93 -28.70
C CYS A 22 -6.76 34.22 -27.94
N VAL A 23 -5.66 34.92 -27.61
CA VAL A 23 -4.55 34.38 -26.83
C VAL A 23 -4.95 34.12 -25.39
N VAL A 24 -5.81 34.97 -24.78
CA VAL A 24 -6.33 34.78 -23.43
C VAL A 24 -7.32 33.62 -23.35
N LEU A 25 -8.09 33.37 -24.42
CA LEU A 25 -9.03 32.22 -24.48
C LEU A 25 -8.34 30.87 -24.69
N LEU A 26 -7.16 30.84 -25.30
CA LEU A 26 -6.39 29.61 -25.49
C LEU A 26 -5.68 29.14 -24.20
N THR A 27 -5.47 30.01 -23.22
CA THR A 27 -4.91 29.64 -21.91
C THR A 27 -5.98 29.16 -20.93
N ALA A 28 -7.26 29.39 -21.17
CA ALA A 28 -8.37 29.02 -20.27
C ALA A 28 -8.91 27.59 -20.48
N CYS A 29 -8.51 26.86 -21.54
CA CYS A 29 -8.87 25.45 -21.76
C CYS A 29 -7.76 24.48 -21.33
N ARG A 30 -7.13 24.69 -20.18
CA ARG A 30 -6.61 23.55 -19.43
C ARG A 30 -7.82 22.87 -18.78
N THR A 31 -8.41 21.93 -19.48
CA THR A 31 -9.25 20.92 -18.84
C THR A 31 -8.36 20.26 -17.78
N ASP A 32 -8.63 20.62 -16.55
CA ASP A 32 -8.03 20.00 -15.36
C ASP A 32 -8.52 18.52 -15.35
N ARG A 33 -7.88 17.71 -16.21
CA ARG A 33 -8.22 16.31 -16.35
C ARG A 33 -7.61 15.59 -15.15
N ARG A 34 -8.36 15.61 -14.04
CA ARG A 34 -7.99 14.85 -12.85
C ARG A 34 -7.84 13.38 -13.23
N ILE A 35 -6.71 12.82 -12.88
CA ILE A 35 -6.39 11.40 -13.02
C ILE A 35 -6.68 10.76 -11.66
N VAL A 36 -7.71 9.93 -11.58
CA VAL A 36 -8.02 9.22 -10.34
C VAL A 36 -7.42 7.83 -10.41
N LEU A 37 -6.37 7.59 -9.63
CA LEU A 37 -5.73 6.29 -9.49
C LEU A 37 -6.37 5.50 -8.35
N THR A 38 -7.00 4.37 -8.69
CA THR A 38 -7.53 3.44 -7.70
C THR A 38 -6.45 2.44 -7.34
N ALA A 39 -6.03 2.41 -6.06
CA ALA A 39 -4.99 1.52 -5.59
C ALA A 39 -5.56 0.46 -4.62
N SER A 40 -5.31 -0.81 -4.92
CA SER A 40 -5.53 -1.94 -4.01
C SER A 40 -4.25 -2.18 -3.21
N VAL A 41 -4.28 -1.96 -1.91
CA VAL A 41 -3.09 -1.84 -1.08
C VAL A 41 -3.15 -2.75 0.14
N ALA A 42 -2.11 -3.50 0.38
CA ALA A 42 -1.96 -4.27 1.62
C ALA A 42 -2.13 -3.38 2.85
N ALA A 43 -2.96 -3.79 3.81
CA ALA A 43 -3.34 -2.99 4.98
C ALA A 43 -2.13 -2.51 5.81
N SER A 44 -1.04 -3.27 5.85
CA SER A 44 0.21 -2.88 6.51
C SER A 44 0.92 -1.66 5.89
N LEU A 45 0.58 -1.31 4.65
CA LEU A 45 1.15 -0.14 3.95
C LEU A 45 0.34 1.15 4.17
N THR A 46 -0.80 1.11 4.86
CA THR A 46 -1.74 2.25 4.94
C THR A 46 -1.04 3.59 5.20
N ASP A 47 -0.29 3.70 6.31
CA ASP A 47 0.34 4.97 6.70
C ASP A 47 1.49 5.37 5.75
N ALA A 48 2.18 4.37 5.21
CA ALA A 48 3.33 4.58 4.34
C ALA A 48 2.92 5.02 2.94
N ILE A 49 1.88 4.39 2.37
CA ILE A 49 1.40 4.73 1.04
C ILE A 49 0.70 6.08 1.03
N GLN A 50 -0.11 6.40 2.05
CA GLN A 50 -0.76 7.71 2.16
C GLN A 50 0.26 8.85 2.20
N ALA A 51 1.39 8.67 2.90
CA ALA A 51 2.45 9.66 2.90
C ALA A 51 3.19 9.75 1.55
N ALA A 52 3.37 8.62 0.86
CA ALA A 52 3.96 8.60 -0.48
C ALA A 52 3.03 9.28 -1.49
N GLU A 53 1.74 9.02 -1.44
CA GLU A 53 0.71 9.65 -2.28
C GLU A 53 0.66 11.17 -2.06
N ALA A 54 0.66 11.61 -0.80
CA ALA A 54 0.69 13.03 -0.48
C ALA A 54 1.94 13.73 -1.04
N ALA A 55 3.11 13.08 -0.97
CA ALA A 55 4.34 13.62 -1.55
C ALA A 55 4.32 13.63 -3.09
N TYR A 56 3.77 12.57 -3.70
CA TYR A 56 3.63 12.48 -5.16
C TYR A 56 2.69 13.56 -5.71
N THR A 57 1.55 13.76 -5.06
CA THR A 57 0.52 14.74 -5.48
C THR A 57 1.02 16.18 -5.40
N GLN A 58 2.03 16.49 -4.56
CA GLN A 58 2.65 17.83 -4.56
C GLN A 58 3.34 18.15 -5.89
N ALA A 59 3.92 17.16 -6.55
CA ALA A 59 4.55 17.31 -7.88
C ALA A 59 3.58 17.01 -9.04
N HIS A 60 2.49 16.30 -8.76
CA HIS A 60 1.48 15.85 -9.72
C HIS A 60 0.07 16.23 -9.23
N PRO A 61 -0.27 17.53 -9.18
CA PRO A 61 -1.54 18.00 -8.61
C PRO A 61 -2.79 17.54 -9.39
N GLU A 62 -2.61 17.04 -10.62
CA GLU A 62 -3.66 16.42 -11.43
C GLU A 62 -4.03 15.01 -10.96
N VAL A 63 -3.20 14.36 -10.10
CA VAL A 63 -3.41 12.98 -9.63
C VAL A 63 -4.12 12.98 -8.28
N GLU A 64 -5.18 12.19 -8.19
CA GLU A 64 -5.94 11.87 -6.97
C GLU A 64 -5.85 10.37 -6.72
N PHE A 65 -5.72 9.93 -5.47
CA PHE A 65 -5.70 8.51 -5.11
C PHE A 65 -6.99 8.09 -4.41
N ARG A 66 -7.44 6.86 -4.73
CA ARG A 66 -8.52 6.15 -4.03
C ARG A 66 -8.03 4.79 -3.62
N ASN A 67 -7.94 4.56 -2.31
CA ASN A 67 -7.36 3.37 -1.77
C ASN A 67 -8.42 2.36 -1.31
N ASN A 68 -8.18 1.08 -1.63
CA ASN A 68 -8.83 -0.07 -1.06
C ASN A 68 -7.80 -0.85 -0.23
N PHE A 69 -7.91 -0.83 1.10
CA PHE A 69 -6.99 -1.49 2.01
C PHE A 69 -7.53 -2.85 2.46
N GLY A 70 -6.68 -3.90 2.43
CA GLY A 70 -7.09 -5.24 2.83
C GLY A 70 -5.96 -6.25 2.88
N GLY A 71 -6.30 -7.52 3.07
CA GLY A 71 -5.39 -8.64 2.89
C GLY A 71 -5.04 -8.80 1.41
N SER A 72 -3.75 -8.98 1.11
CA SER A 72 -3.28 -8.98 -0.29
C SER A 72 -3.90 -10.09 -1.14
N GLY A 73 -4.17 -11.26 -0.57
CA GLY A 73 -4.84 -12.35 -1.29
C GLY A 73 -6.29 -12.01 -1.64
N ALA A 74 -7.03 -11.41 -0.69
CA ALA A 74 -8.41 -10.96 -0.94
C ALA A 74 -8.45 -9.86 -2.00
N LEU A 75 -7.52 -8.89 -1.96
CA LEU A 75 -7.39 -7.84 -2.97
C LEU A 75 -7.06 -8.40 -4.35
N ALA A 76 -6.14 -9.37 -4.45
CA ALA A 76 -5.82 -10.04 -5.71
C ALA A 76 -7.05 -10.75 -6.28
N GLN A 77 -7.81 -11.48 -5.47
CA GLN A 77 -9.06 -12.11 -5.89
C GLN A 77 -10.10 -11.07 -6.39
N GLN A 78 -10.26 -9.94 -5.70
CA GLN A 78 -11.13 -8.87 -6.16
C GLN A 78 -10.73 -8.34 -7.54
N ILE A 79 -9.43 -8.11 -7.77
CA ILE A 79 -8.88 -7.67 -9.06
C ILE A 79 -9.17 -8.72 -10.15
N GLU A 80 -8.95 -10.00 -9.88
CA GLU A 80 -9.25 -11.09 -10.82
C GLU A 80 -10.72 -11.16 -11.21
N HIS A 81 -11.62 -10.84 -10.28
CA HIS A 81 -13.06 -10.79 -10.53
C HIS A 81 -13.51 -9.44 -11.11
N GLY A 82 -12.58 -8.59 -11.54
CA GLY A 82 -12.88 -7.36 -12.26
C GLY A 82 -13.14 -6.13 -11.38
N ALA A 83 -12.76 -6.16 -10.10
CA ALA A 83 -12.80 -4.94 -9.28
C ALA A 83 -11.87 -3.88 -9.90
N PRO A 84 -12.34 -2.62 -10.04
CA PRO A 84 -11.55 -1.57 -10.65
C PRO A 84 -10.33 -1.25 -9.78
N ALA A 85 -9.14 -1.36 -10.37
CA ALA A 85 -7.88 -0.96 -9.75
C ALA A 85 -6.87 -0.60 -10.84
N ASP A 86 -6.09 0.46 -10.61
CA ASP A 86 -4.98 0.88 -11.46
C ASP A 86 -3.64 0.34 -10.93
N ILE A 87 -3.54 0.16 -9.60
CA ILE A 87 -2.32 -0.21 -8.91
C ILE A 87 -2.61 -1.31 -7.90
N PHE A 88 -1.69 -2.27 -7.79
CA PHE A 88 -1.69 -3.27 -6.73
C PHE A 88 -0.38 -3.22 -5.94
N LEU A 89 -0.49 -3.10 -4.61
CA LEU A 89 0.62 -3.21 -3.67
C LEU A 89 0.36 -4.37 -2.71
N SER A 90 1.17 -5.39 -2.78
CA SER A 90 1.01 -6.62 -2.00
C SER A 90 2.04 -6.68 -0.85
N ALA A 91 1.69 -7.39 0.23
CA ALA A 91 2.61 -7.72 1.33
C ALA A 91 3.22 -9.13 1.19
N ALA A 92 3.08 -9.75 0.01
CA ALA A 92 3.72 -11.01 -0.35
C ALA A 92 3.87 -11.14 -1.85
N ALA A 93 4.84 -11.93 -2.30
CA ALA A 93 5.06 -12.21 -3.72
C ALA A 93 3.92 -13.06 -4.33
N GLY A 94 3.33 -14.00 -3.58
CA GLY A 94 2.31 -14.93 -4.08
C GLY A 94 1.12 -14.25 -4.77
N PRO A 95 0.37 -13.34 -4.09
CA PRO A 95 -0.75 -12.63 -4.72
C PRO A 95 -0.35 -11.80 -5.95
N MET A 96 0.86 -11.25 -5.98
CA MET A 96 1.37 -10.52 -7.15
C MET A 96 1.69 -11.48 -8.30
N ASN A 97 2.32 -12.63 -8.02
CA ASN A 97 2.59 -13.66 -9.02
C ASN A 97 1.29 -14.18 -9.65
N GLN A 98 0.25 -14.41 -8.83
CA GLN A 98 -1.06 -14.84 -9.29
C GLN A 98 -1.67 -13.89 -10.34
N LEU A 99 -1.55 -12.56 -10.15
CA LEU A 99 -2.01 -11.58 -11.13
C LEU A 99 -1.09 -11.52 -12.36
N ASP A 100 0.21 -11.70 -12.18
CA ASP A 100 1.21 -11.71 -13.27
C ASP A 100 0.97 -12.92 -14.20
N ASP A 101 0.81 -14.12 -13.64
CA ASP A 101 0.52 -15.36 -14.36
C ASP A 101 -0.77 -15.27 -15.21
N LYS A 102 -1.73 -14.46 -14.77
CA LYS A 102 -2.95 -14.14 -15.50
C LYS A 102 -2.81 -12.99 -16.50
N GLY A 103 -1.61 -12.42 -16.62
CA GLY A 103 -1.34 -11.31 -17.55
C GLY A 103 -2.07 -10.02 -17.20
N LEU A 104 -2.42 -9.81 -15.91
CA LEU A 104 -3.15 -8.62 -15.44
C LEU A 104 -2.23 -7.45 -15.11
N LEU A 105 -0.91 -7.66 -15.03
CA LEU A 105 0.05 -6.59 -14.78
C LEU A 105 0.44 -5.88 -16.08
N VAL A 106 0.75 -4.59 -15.99
CA VAL A 106 1.41 -3.86 -17.08
C VAL A 106 2.84 -4.40 -17.19
N PRO A 107 3.27 -4.88 -18.37
CA PRO A 107 4.61 -5.44 -18.54
C PRO A 107 5.72 -4.48 -18.09
N GLY A 108 6.65 -4.98 -17.29
CA GLY A 108 7.78 -4.20 -16.78
C GLY A 108 7.45 -3.17 -15.68
N SER A 109 6.20 -3.07 -15.23
CA SER A 109 5.82 -2.18 -14.13
C SER A 109 6.13 -2.75 -12.75
N ARG A 110 6.19 -4.07 -12.58
CA ARG A 110 6.44 -4.70 -11.29
C ARG A 110 7.78 -4.30 -10.67
N ARG A 111 7.74 -3.96 -9.38
CA ARG A 111 8.91 -3.63 -8.55
C ARG A 111 8.76 -4.29 -7.19
N ASP A 112 9.78 -5.00 -6.74
CA ASP A 112 9.88 -5.42 -5.35
C ASP A 112 10.45 -4.24 -4.55
N LEU A 113 9.60 -3.58 -3.76
CA LEU A 113 9.93 -2.29 -3.16
C LEU A 113 10.54 -2.44 -1.76
N LEU A 114 9.89 -3.21 -0.90
CA LEU A 114 10.13 -3.17 0.54
C LEU A 114 10.27 -4.59 1.11
N ARG A 115 10.89 -4.65 2.30
CA ARG A 115 10.95 -5.83 3.17
C ARG A 115 10.46 -5.49 4.56
N ASN A 116 10.06 -6.52 5.31
CA ASN A 116 9.61 -6.41 6.67
C ASN A 116 10.03 -7.64 7.51
N SER A 117 9.69 -7.63 8.79
CA SER A 117 9.86 -8.77 9.69
C SER A 117 8.53 -9.11 10.34
N LEU A 118 8.30 -10.38 10.62
CA LEU A 118 7.15 -10.85 11.40
C LEU A 118 7.50 -10.78 12.89
N VAL A 119 6.60 -10.21 13.70
CA VAL A 119 6.79 -10.07 15.15
C VAL A 119 5.59 -10.58 15.92
N LEU A 120 5.86 -11.16 17.08
CA LEU A 120 4.88 -11.45 18.11
C LEU A 120 4.67 -10.18 18.94
N ILE A 121 3.43 -9.75 19.07
CA ILE A 121 3.02 -8.61 19.91
C ILE A 121 2.11 -9.04 21.04
N ALA A 122 2.10 -8.24 22.08
CA ALA A 122 1.16 -8.34 23.19
C ALA A 122 0.81 -6.94 23.73
N PRO A 123 -0.26 -6.77 24.51
CA PRO A 123 -0.55 -5.52 25.22
C PRO A 123 0.64 -5.05 26.07
N LEU A 124 0.78 -3.75 26.29
CA LEU A 124 1.93 -3.17 27.03
C LEU A 124 2.16 -3.82 28.40
N GLN A 125 1.09 -4.16 29.11
CA GLN A 125 1.14 -4.73 30.46
C GLN A 125 1.35 -6.25 30.47
N SER A 126 1.38 -6.90 29.32
CA SER A 126 1.59 -8.35 29.24
C SER A 126 2.99 -8.72 29.72
N THR A 127 3.11 -9.81 30.44
CA THR A 127 4.39 -10.39 30.88
C THR A 127 4.95 -11.43 29.91
N LEU A 128 4.26 -11.66 28.77
CA LEU A 128 4.69 -12.59 27.73
C LEU A 128 6.09 -12.21 27.22
N SER A 129 7.03 -13.17 27.16
CA SER A 129 8.43 -12.93 26.81
C SER A 129 8.94 -13.70 25.60
N GLY A 130 8.14 -14.63 25.04
CA GLY A 130 8.55 -15.41 23.88
C GLY A 130 7.45 -16.29 23.32
N PHE A 131 7.76 -16.94 22.18
CA PHE A 131 6.85 -17.89 21.53
C PHE A 131 6.56 -19.14 22.38
N ASP A 132 7.52 -19.59 23.18
CA ASP A 132 7.43 -20.74 24.07
C ASP A 132 6.32 -20.62 25.11
N GLN A 133 5.97 -19.38 25.49
CA GLN A 133 4.92 -19.12 26.48
C GLN A 133 3.51 -19.08 25.90
N LEU A 134 3.36 -19.06 24.58
CA LEU A 134 2.04 -18.99 23.92
C LEU A 134 1.13 -20.18 24.27
N ALA A 135 1.70 -21.36 24.52
CA ALA A 135 0.95 -22.54 24.93
C ALA A 135 0.44 -22.45 26.38
N GLY A 136 1.03 -21.58 27.22
CA GLY A 136 0.70 -21.43 28.63
C GLY A 136 -0.73 -20.92 28.89
N PRO A 137 -1.22 -21.08 30.14
CA PRO A 137 -2.59 -20.73 30.49
C PRO A 137 -2.87 -19.20 30.52
N ALA A 138 -1.83 -18.38 30.58
CA ALA A 138 -1.93 -16.92 30.55
C ALA A 138 -2.34 -16.38 29.18
N VAL A 139 -2.11 -17.12 28.10
CA VAL A 139 -2.50 -16.78 26.74
C VAL A 139 -3.70 -17.64 26.34
N ARG A 140 -4.86 -17.05 26.22
CA ARG A 140 -6.12 -17.72 25.85
C ARG A 140 -6.47 -17.50 24.38
N THR A 141 -6.16 -16.31 23.87
CA THR A 141 -6.53 -15.88 22.52
C THR A 141 -5.30 -15.30 21.80
N ILE A 142 -5.03 -15.80 20.61
CA ILE A 142 -3.94 -15.35 19.75
C ILE A 142 -4.55 -14.89 18.43
N ALA A 143 -4.40 -13.62 18.08
CA ALA A 143 -4.84 -13.10 16.80
C ALA A 143 -3.78 -13.34 15.72
N ILE A 144 -4.19 -13.94 14.61
CA ILE A 144 -3.39 -14.04 13.39
C ILE A 144 -4.24 -13.69 12.18
N GLY A 145 -3.63 -13.23 11.08
CA GLY A 145 -4.35 -13.13 9.81
C GLY A 145 -4.83 -14.51 9.35
N ASP A 146 -5.95 -14.56 8.63
CA ASP A 146 -6.33 -15.80 7.95
C ASP A 146 -5.21 -16.18 6.94
N PRO A 147 -4.58 -17.36 7.07
CA PRO A 147 -3.45 -17.74 6.22
C PRO A 147 -3.75 -17.77 4.72
N GLY A 148 -5.01 -17.96 4.33
CA GLY A 148 -5.41 -17.96 2.92
C GLY A 148 -5.30 -16.56 2.28
N PRO A 149 -6.11 -15.58 2.69
CA PRO A 149 -6.14 -14.26 2.08
C PRO A 149 -5.15 -13.25 2.68
N VAL A 150 -4.56 -13.50 3.85
CA VAL A 150 -3.73 -12.52 4.57
C VAL A 150 -2.27 -12.97 4.64
N PRO A 151 -1.34 -12.31 3.93
CA PRO A 151 0.07 -12.71 3.92
C PRO A 151 0.71 -12.83 5.31
N ALA A 152 0.43 -11.90 6.24
CA ALA A 152 0.93 -11.97 7.61
C ALA A 152 0.47 -13.25 8.31
N GLY A 153 -0.74 -13.74 8.01
CA GLY A 153 -1.26 -15.01 8.51
C GLY A 153 -0.54 -16.21 7.93
N LEU A 154 -0.25 -16.19 6.63
CA LEU A 154 0.57 -17.23 5.98
C LEU A 154 1.96 -17.31 6.62
N TYR A 155 2.64 -16.19 6.80
CA TYR A 155 3.94 -16.16 7.46
C TYR A 155 3.87 -16.59 8.93
N ALA A 156 2.79 -16.23 9.64
CA ALA A 156 2.54 -16.70 11.00
C ALA A 156 2.37 -18.22 11.04
N GLN A 157 1.59 -18.80 10.12
CA GLN A 157 1.41 -20.24 9.99
C GLN A 157 2.74 -20.93 9.71
N GLN A 158 3.50 -20.45 8.72
CA GLN A 158 4.83 -20.99 8.39
C GLN A 158 5.75 -20.98 9.60
N SER A 159 5.89 -19.82 10.26
CA SER A 159 6.78 -19.66 11.41
C SER A 159 6.37 -20.54 12.58
N LEU A 160 5.10 -20.55 12.97
CA LEU A 160 4.61 -21.36 14.07
C LEU A 160 4.70 -22.87 13.76
N THR A 161 4.55 -23.25 12.50
CA THR A 161 4.74 -24.64 12.06
C THR A 161 6.21 -25.06 12.15
N ALA A 162 7.12 -24.22 11.68
CA ALA A 162 8.56 -24.49 11.71
C ALA A 162 9.12 -24.64 13.15
N ILE A 163 8.52 -23.91 14.12
CA ILE A 163 8.90 -24.04 15.55
C ILE A 163 8.02 -25.06 16.31
N GLY A 164 7.15 -25.81 15.62
CA GLY A 164 6.35 -26.90 16.19
C GLY A 164 5.15 -26.46 17.02
N LEU A 165 4.72 -25.19 16.97
CA LEU A 165 3.67 -24.64 17.83
C LEU A 165 2.30 -24.50 17.14
N TYR A 166 2.21 -24.50 15.80
CA TYR A 166 0.97 -24.17 15.08
C TYR A 166 -0.23 -25.03 15.51
N ASN A 167 -0.08 -26.35 15.53
CA ASN A 167 -1.16 -27.27 15.87
C ASN A 167 -1.57 -27.17 17.35
N THR A 168 -0.62 -26.99 18.25
CA THR A 168 -0.87 -26.82 19.70
C THR A 168 -1.62 -25.52 19.97
N LEU A 169 -1.32 -24.46 19.21
CA LEU A 169 -1.92 -23.14 19.41
C LEU A 169 -3.23 -22.95 18.62
N HIS A 170 -3.51 -23.82 17.65
CA HIS A 170 -4.68 -23.70 16.77
C HIS A 170 -6.01 -23.44 17.50
N PRO A 171 -6.32 -24.11 18.66
CA PRO A 171 -7.53 -23.86 19.41
C PRO A 171 -7.63 -22.44 20.03
N LYS A 172 -6.51 -21.71 20.08
CA LYS A 172 -6.43 -20.34 20.61
C LYS A 172 -6.50 -19.28 19.52
N PHE A 173 -6.47 -19.66 18.22
CA PHE A 173 -6.43 -18.68 17.15
C PHE A 173 -7.78 -18.00 16.92
N VAL A 174 -7.70 -16.68 16.74
CA VAL A 174 -8.74 -15.85 16.14
C VAL A 174 -8.18 -15.31 14.82
N PHE A 175 -8.88 -15.63 13.74
CA PHE A 175 -8.48 -15.24 12.40
C PHE A 175 -9.02 -13.86 12.03
N ALA A 176 -8.16 -13.03 11.49
CA ALA A 176 -8.45 -11.67 11.08
C ALA A 176 -8.36 -11.53 9.55
N GLU A 177 -9.15 -10.63 8.97
CA GLU A 177 -9.20 -10.36 7.54
C GLU A 177 -8.02 -9.49 7.05
N SER A 178 -7.26 -8.91 7.97
CA SER A 178 -6.04 -8.14 7.67
C SER A 178 -5.11 -8.09 8.88
N VAL A 179 -3.83 -7.78 8.65
CA VAL A 179 -2.85 -7.61 9.73
C VAL A 179 -3.20 -6.43 10.65
N ARG A 180 -3.84 -5.37 10.13
CA ARG A 180 -4.29 -4.24 10.94
C ARG A 180 -5.45 -4.62 11.88
N GLN A 181 -6.28 -5.55 11.48
CA GLN A 181 -7.30 -6.12 12.37
C GLN A 181 -6.66 -6.99 13.46
N VAL A 182 -5.60 -7.75 13.15
CA VAL A 182 -4.81 -8.44 14.18
C VAL A 182 -4.28 -7.46 15.22
N LEU A 183 -3.65 -6.38 14.79
CA LEU A 183 -3.15 -5.33 15.68
C LEU A 183 -4.29 -4.77 16.55
N ALA A 184 -5.43 -4.43 15.96
CA ALA A 184 -6.59 -3.90 16.68
C ALA A 184 -7.14 -4.86 17.74
N PHE A 185 -7.14 -6.17 17.48
CA PHE A 185 -7.56 -7.16 18.49
C PHE A 185 -6.64 -7.16 19.71
N VAL A 186 -5.34 -7.03 19.53
CA VAL A 186 -4.38 -6.94 20.64
C VAL A 186 -4.50 -5.59 21.36
N GLU A 187 -4.62 -4.49 20.62
CA GLU A 187 -4.77 -3.13 21.19
C GLU A 187 -5.99 -2.97 22.09
N THR A 188 -7.06 -3.68 21.74
CA THR A 188 -8.36 -3.61 22.46
C THR A 188 -8.51 -4.68 23.53
N GLY A 189 -7.51 -5.57 23.68
CA GLY A 189 -7.57 -6.68 24.64
C GLY A 189 -8.48 -7.84 24.22
N ASN A 190 -8.95 -7.86 22.95
CA ASN A 190 -9.70 -8.98 22.39
C ASN A 190 -8.79 -10.18 22.06
N ALA A 191 -7.46 -9.98 22.03
CA ALA A 191 -6.47 -11.02 21.97
C ALA A 191 -5.32 -10.74 22.95
N ASP A 192 -4.82 -11.81 23.60
CA ASP A 192 -3.72 -11.73 24.54
C ASP A 192 -2.37 -11.57 23.83
N ALA A 193 -2.28 -12.00 22.56
CA ALA A 193 -1.12 -11.89 21.70
C ALA A 193 -1.55 -11.86 20.23
N GLY A 194 -0.63 -11.46 19.34
CA GLY A 194 -0.87 -11.51 17.90
C GLY A 194 0.43 -11.51 17.11
N LEU A 195 0.36 -11.97 15.85
CA LEU A 195 1.48 -11.91 14.91
C LEU A 195 1.19 -10.86 13.84
N VAL A 196 2.05 -9.86 13.77
CA VAL A 196 1.96 -8.71 12.84
C VAL A 196 3.33 -8.41 12.23
N TYR A 197 3.41 -7.47 11.32
CA TYR A 197 4.70 -6.98 10.88
C TYR A 197 5.30 -5.98 11.90
N ALA A 198 6.62 -5.86 11.90
CA ALA A 198 7.32 -4.93 12.78
C ALA A 198 6.86 -3.47 12.58
N THR A 199 6.54 -3.09 11.34
CA THR A 199 6.00 -1.76 11.03
C THR A 199 4.60 -1.53 11.58
N ASP A 200 3.74 -2.56 11.63
CA ASP A 200 2.43 -2.45 12.27
C ASP A 200 2.57 -2.28 13.78
N ALA A 201 3.45 -3.05 14.41
CA ALA A 201 3.74 -2.89 15.84
C ALA A 201 4.27 -1.49 16.16
N ALA A 202 5.18 -0.96 15.33
CA ALA A 202 5.77 0.37 15.49
C ALA A 202 4.75 1.51 15.31
N SER A 203 3.65 1.29 14.58
CA SER A 203 2.58 2.28 14.39
C SER A 203 1.67 2.44 15.60
N SER A 204 1.80 1.58 16.62
CA SER A 204 0.92 1.54 17.80
C SER A 204 1.69 1.85 19.09
N GLY A 205 1.12 2.73 19.92
CA GLY A 205 1.58 2.95 21.29
C GLY A 205 0.92 2.06 22.33
N LYS A 206 0.09 1.05 21.93
CA LYS A 206 -0.70 0.22 22.85
C LYS A 206 -0.20 -1.21 22.97
N VAL A 207 0.71 -1.61 22.07
CA VAL A 207 1.30 -2.94 22.07
C VAL A 207 2.81 -2.86 22.22
N ARG A 208 3.41 -3.96 22.62
CA ARG A 208 4.86 -4.13 22.61
C ARG A 208 5.24 -5.35 21.76
N VAL A 209 6.39 -5.27 21.13
CA VAL A 209 7.02 -6.42 20.50
C VAL A 209 7.57 -7.34 21.60
N VAL A 210 7.14 -8.59 21.56
CA VAL A 210 7.57 -9.66 22.48
C VAL A 210 8.79 -10.37 21.92
N ALA A 211 8.71 -10.78 20.65
CA ALA A 211 9.77 -11.49 19.96
C ALA A 211 9.63 -11.29 18.44
N THR A 212 10.75 -11.41 17.73
CA THR A 212 10.78 -11.47 16.26
C THR A 212 10.79 -12.93 15.80
N ALA A 213 9.97 -13.29 14.83
CA ALA A 213 10.01 -14.61 14.23
C ALA A 213 11.36 -14.81 13.53
N PRO A 214 12.03 -15.97 13.73
CA PRO A 214 13.30 -16.21 13.04
C PRO A 214 13.12 -16.24 11.53
N ALA A 215 13.96 -15.52 10.79
CA ALA A 215 13.81 -15.32 9.34
C ALA A 215 13.80 -16.62 8.51
N LEU A 216 14.39 -17.71 9.03
CA LEU A 216 14.40 -19.01 8.36
C LEU A 216 13.13 -19.85 8.60
N THR A 217 12.17 -19.35 9.39
CA THR A 217 10.93 -20.06 9.72
C THR A 217 9.77 -19.72 8.78
N HIS A 218 9.94 -18.76 7.91
CA HIS A 218 8.94 -18.33 6.93
C HIS A 218 9.62 -17.81 5.66
N ASP A 219 8.85 -17.70 4.58
CA ASP A 219 9.32 -17.11 3.34
C ASP A 219 9.72 -15.63 3.54
N PRO A 220 10.62 -15.11 2.70
CA PRO A 220 11.01 -13.70 2.77
C PRO A 220 9.80 -12.78 2.60
N ILE A 221 9.62 -11.82 3.52
CA ILE A 221 8.54 -10.84 3.46
C ILE A 221 8.95 -9.73 2.50
N VAL A 222 8.39 -9.74 1.30
CA VAL A 222 8.63 -8.77 0.23
C VAL A 222 7.32 -8.09 -0.13
N TYR A 223 7.40 -6.79 -0.41
CA TYR A 223 6.27 -5.98 -0.85
C TYR A 223 6.44 -5.57 -2.31
N PRO A 224 5.88 -6.32 -3.24
CA PRO A 224 5.84 -5.92 -4.64
C PRO A 224 4.71 -4.93 -4.90
N ALA A 225 4.96 -4.01 -5.86
CA ALA A 225 3.98 -3.12 -6.44
C ALA A 225 3.96 -3.28 -7.96
N ALA A 226 2.80 -3.11 -8.58
CA ALA A 226 2.66 -3.12 -10.03
C ALA A 226 1.46 -2.27 -10.48
N ALA A 227 1.53 -1.75 -11.70
CA ALA A 227 0.39 -1.19 -12.40
C ALA A 227 -0.43 -2.31 -13.05
N LEU A 228 -1.75 -2.13 -13.11
CA LEU A 228 -2.70 -3.11 -13.65
C LEU A 228 -3.13 -2.71 -15.06
N ARG A 229 -3.21 -3.70 -15.95
CA ARG A 229 -3.64 -3.51 -17.36
C ARG A 229 -5.13 -3.16 -17.48
N THR A 230 -5.92 -3.59 -16.52
CA THR A 230 -7.37 -3.36 -16.47
C THR A 230 -7.72 -2.00 -15.86
N GLY A 231 -6.74 -1.26 -15.34
CA GLY A 231 -6.93 0.07 -14.77
C GLY A 231 -7.31 1.11 -15.83
N ALA A 232 -7.94 2.20 -15.39
CA ALA A 232 -8.33 3.30 -16.25
C ALA A 232 -7.13 4.13 -16.74
N HIS A 233 -6.02 4.14 -15.97
CA HIS A 233 -4.86 4.99 -16.20
C HIS A 233 -3.53 4.22 -16.10
N PRO A 234 -3.27 3.21 -16.95
CA PRO A 234 -2.11 2.31 -16.79
C PRO A 234 -0.75 3.02 -16.92
N ALA A 235 -0.65 4.10 -17.70
CA ALA A 235 0.56 4.90 -17.82
C ALA A 235 0.85 5.65 -16.51
N ALA A 236 -0.12 6.42 -16.00
CA ALA A 236 0.03 7.16 -14.74
C ALA A 236 0.27 6.22 -13.54
N ALA A 237 -0.38 5.06 -13.53
CA ALA A 237 -0.14 4.02 -12.54
C ALA A 237 1.31 3.50 -12.59
N SER A 238 1.83 3.26 -13.80
CA SER A 238 3.24 2.82 -13.99
C SER A 238 4.23 3.89 -13.55
N ASP A 239 3.95 5.17 -13.82
CA ASP A 239 4.78 6.29 -13.39
C ASP A 239 4.83 6.40 -11.86
N PHE A 240 3.68 6.26 -11.18
CA PHE A 240 3.64 6.25 -9.74
C PHE A 240 4.38 5.04 -9.14
N VAL A 241 4.18 3.83 -9.67
CA VAL A 241 4.91 2.64 -9.22
C VAL A 241 6.43 2.81 -9.40
N ALA A 242 6.86 3.39 -10.52
CA ALA A 242 8.27 3.70 -10.74
C ALA A 242 8.78 4.75 -9.73
N TRP A 243 7.99 5.78 -9.42
CA TRP A 243 8.33 6.80 -8.44
C TRP A 243 8.46 6.23 -7.03
N LEU A 244 7.67 5.20 -6.65
CA LEU A 244 7.79 4.54 -5.34
C LEU A 244 9.19 3.93 -5.11
N ALA A 245 9.96 3.64 -6.17
CA ALA A 245 11.36 3.21 -6.08
C ALA A 245 12.36 4.37 -5.99
N SER A 246 11.93 5.62 -6.06
CA SER A 246 12.78 6.81 -6.01
C SER A 246 13.41 7.05 -4.62
N PRO A 247 14.51 7.81 -4.51
CA PRO A 247 15.09 8.19 -3.21
C PRO A 247 14.10 8.92 -2.30
N ALA A 248 13.21 9.74 -2.86
CA ALA A 248 12.20 10.47 -2.09
C ALA A 248 11.21 9.52 -1.41
N ALA A 249 10.64 8.58 -2.17
CA ALA A 249 9.71 7.57 -1.63
C ALA A 249 10.42 6.63 -0.65
N ARG A 250 11.66 6.22 -0.93
CA ARG A 250 12.47 5.38 -0.03
C ARG A 250 12.60 5.99 1.37
N SER A 251 12.86 7.31 1.45
CA SER A 251 12.94 8.01 2.72
C SER A 251 11.64 7.91 3.53
N LEU A 252 10.48 8.04 2.87
CA LEU A 252 9.17 7.93 3.52
C LEU A 252 8.88 6.53 4.07
N PHE A 253 9.31 5.49 3.37
CA PHE A 253 9.16 4.11 3.81
C PHE A 253 10.11 3.77 4.98
N THR A 254 11.38 4.18 4.90
CA THR A 254 12.36 3.90 5.96
C THR A 254 12.02 4.61 7.26
N GLN A 255 11.48 5.83 7.21
CA GLN A 255 10.97 6.54 8.38
C GLN A 255 9.83 5.79 9.10
N ARG A 256 9.15 4.87 8.39
CA ARG A 256 8.07 4.04 8.93
C ARG A 256 8.51 2.60 9.25
N GLY A 257 9.83 2.38 9.28
CA GLY A 257 10.42 1.09 9.71
C GLY A 257 10.52 0.04 8.61
N PHE A 258 10.15 0.34 7.36
CA PHE A 258 10.40 -0.58 6.25
C PHE A 258 11.87 -0.58 5.85
N THR A 259 12.36 -1.72 5.40
CA THR A 259 13.65 -1.83 4.72
C THR A 259 13.43 -1.94 3.22
N MET A 260 14.37 -1.42 2.41
CA MET A 260 14.24 -1.50 0.96
C MET A 260 14.62 -2.89 0.48
N ALA A 261 13.88 -3.42 -0.50
CA ALA A 261 14.31 -4.62 -1.22
C ALA A 261 15.59 -4.32 -2.01
N ALA A 262 16.48 -5.31 -2.11
CA ALA A 262 17.62 -5.23 -3.04
C ALA A 262 17.09 -5.14 -4.48
N GLN A 263 17.61 -4.21 -5.26
CA GLN A 263 17.31 -4.07 -6.68
C GLN A 263 18.16 -5.03 -7.49
#